data_b4eaa31c8720764df834dc9b219ae22f
#
_entry.id   b4eaa31c8720764df834dc9b219ae22f
#
_cell.length_a   1.000
_cell.length_b   1.000
_cell.length_c   1.000
_cell.angle_alpha   90.00
_cell.angle_beta   90.00
_cell.angle_gamma   90.00
#
_symmetry.space_group_name_H-M   'P 1'
#
loop_
_entity.id
_entity.type
_entity.pdbx_description
1 polymer ?
#
loop_
_entity_poly.entity_id
_entity_poly.type
_entity_poly.pdbx_seq_one_letter_code
_entity_poly.pdbx_strand_id
1 'polypeptide(L)'
;LSDLHGKEFGKNNEKLKRLILKEKPDLVVATGDMIDSSLKNMEGVIDFLSDLSKCVKVVYISGNNEQRCKKAEYIFESLKSKGVIILRNEIITLSLNGVKVNILGMFEKPKGDLHSSIKKINGSYAYEDSRKLFKRLENLEGLKIILSHYPELFEVEYSKYDFHIMFSGHAHGGQFRIPIVKRGLIAPGQGFFPKYTEGMHGNKNKLIISRGLGNSTKITRLFNRPE
;
A
#
# COMPACT_ATOMS: atom_id res chain seq x y z
N LEU A 1 6.33 2.89 -2.06
CA LEU A 1 6.92 1.78 -1.30
C LEU A 1 5.83 0.79 -0.92
N SER A 2 6.11 -0.50 -0.92
CA SER A 2 5.16 -1.53 -0.47
C SER A 2 5.87 -2.82 -0.11
N ASP A 3 5.26 -3.61 0.78
CA ASP A 3 5.62 -5.01 1.02
C ASP A 3 7.13 -5.22 1.29
N LEU A 4 7.69 -4.44 2.20
CA LEU A 4 9.10 -4.56 2.60
C LEU A 4 9.34 -5.80 3.48
N HIS A 5 8.35 -6.18 4.32
CA HIS A 5 8.39 -7.35 5.23
C HIS A 5 9.66 -7.42 6.06
N GLY A 6 10.11 -6.29 6.60
CA GLY A 6 11.31 -6.23 7.42
C GLY A 6 12.61 -6.54 6.67
N LYS A 7 12.59 -6.63 5.34
CA LYS A 7 13.79 -6.81 4.54
C LYS A 7 14.67 -5.57 4.60
N GLU A 8 15.98 -5.79 4.62
CA GLU A 8 16.96 -4.73 4.70
C GLU A 8 17.75 -4.59 3.39
N PHE A 9 17.88 -3.36 2.91
CA PHE A 9 18.64 -2.99 1.72
C PHE A 9 19.87 -2.17 2.11
N GLY A 10 20.94 -2.87 2.50
CA GLY A 10 22.11 -2.30 3.16
C GLY A 10 21.82 -1.98 4.62
N LYS A 11 22.83 -1.61 5.40
CA LYS A 11 22.67 -1.30 6.82
C LYS A 11 21.61 -0.20 7.02
N ASN A 12 20.61 -0.44 7.86
CA ASN A 12 19.50 0.48 8.16
C ASN A 12 18.74 0.98 6.91
N ASN A 13 18.67 0.19 5.86
CA ASN A 13 18.02 0.55 4.58
C ASN A 13 18.64 1.76 3.85
N GLU A 14 19.90 2.11 4.12
CA GLU A 14 20.56 3.26 3.52
C GLU A 14 20.61 3.20 1.98
N LYS A 15 20.75 2.01 1.38
CA LYS A 15 20.71 1.86 -0.08
C LYS A 15 19.34 2.23 -0.63
N LEU A 16 18.28 1.78 0.02
CA LEU A 16 16.89 2.07 -0.37
C LEU A 16 16.59 3.56 -0.22
N LYS A 17 16.92 4.14 0.93
CA LYS A 17 16.77 5.56 1.20
C LYS A 17 17.45 6.43 0.14
N ARG A 18 18.71 6.11 -0.19
CA ARG A 18 19.46 6.84 -1.23
C ARG A 18 18.82 6.74 -2.61
N LEU A 19 18.29 5.56 -2.99
CA LEU A 19 17.57 5.39 -4.25
C LEU A 19 16.31 6.24 -4.29
N ILE A 20 15.52 6.25 -3.21
CA ILE A 20 14.31 7.06 -3.12
C ILE A 20 14.64 8.55 -3.23
N LEU A 21 15.59 9.04 -2.45
CA LEU A 21 15.93 10.47 -2.42
C LEU A 21 16.60 10.94 -3.72
N LYS A 22 17.26 10.05 -4.47
CA LYS A 22 17.80 10.35 -5.79
C LYS A 22 16.72 10.79 -6.80
N GLU A 23 15.51 10.22 -6.68
CA GLU A 23 14.36 10.59 -7.52
C GLU A 23 13.72 11.92 -7.12
N LYS A 24 14.20 12.57 -6.04
CA LYS A 24 13.69 13.86 -5.52
C LYS A 24 12.16 13.91 -5.38
N PRO A 25 11.54 12.91 -4.73
CA PRO A 25 10.09 12.87 -4.63
C PRO A 25 9.56 13.99 -3.72
N ASP A 26 8.40 14.56 -4.05
CA ASP A 26 7.66 15.49 -3.19
C ASP A 26 6.90 14.77 -2.08
N LEU A 27 6.59 13.50 -2.32
CA LEU A 27 5.83 12.63 -1.43
C LEU A 27 6.27 11.18 -1.59
N VAL A 28 6.41 10.47 -0.49
CA VAL A 28 6.55 9.02 -0.46
C VAL A 28 5.29 8.42 0.15
N VAL A 29 4.68 7.48 -0.56
CA VAL A 29 3.55 6.69 -0.04
C VAL A 29 4.01 5.27 0.25
N ALA A 30 3.64 4.74 1.43
CA ALA A 30 3.90 3.38 1.83
C ALA A 30 2.56 2.64 1.97
N THR A 31 2.32 1.67 1.09
CA THR A 31 1.01 1.01 0.92
C THR A 31 0.89 -0.32 1.67
N GLY A 32 1.55 -0.41 2.83
CA GLY A 32 1.39 -1.51 3.78
C GLY A 32 2.40 -2.64 3.61
N ASP A 33 2.30 -3.59 4.52
CA ASP A 33 3.19 -4.75 4.66
C ASP A 33 4.68 -4.38 4.68
N MET A 34 4.99 -3.23 5.30
CA MET A 34 6.36 -2.81 5.55
C MET A 34 6.99 -3.65 6.66
N ILE A 35 6.18 -4.06 7.64
CA ILE A 35 6.56 -4.91 8.77
C ILE A 35 5.83 -6.24 8.63
N ASP A 36 6.56 -7.34 8.75
CA ASP A 36 5.99 -8.68 8.75
C ASP A 36 5.30 -8.97 10.09
N SER A 37 4.24 -9.79 10.07
CA SER A 37 3.50 -10.17 11.29
C SER A 37 4.36 -10.91 12.33
N SER A 38 5.50 -11.48 11.93
CA SER A 38 6.52 -12.05 12.82
C SER A 38 7.36 -10.99 13.55
N LEU A 39 7.18 -9.71 13.25
CA LEU A 39 7.94 -8.57 13.78
C LEU A 39 9.44 -8.59 13.46
N LYS A 40 9.84 -9.37 12.47
CA LYS A 40 11.23 -9.38 12.04
C LYS A 40 11.67 -7.98 11.61
N ASN A 41 12.76 -7.50 12.20
CA ASN A 41 13.35 -6.17 11.94
C ASN A 41 12.36 -4.99 12.07
N MET A 42 11.39 -5.11 12.98
CA MET A 42 10.36 -4.07 13.19
C MET A 42 10.96 -2.69 13.47
N GLU A 43 11.89 -2.61 14.42
CA GLU A 43 12.53 -1.34 14.79
C GLU A 43 13.33 -0.75 13.62
N GLY A 44 14.05 -1.59 12.86
CA GLY A 44 14.79 -1.12 11.69
C GLY A 44 13.88 -0.54 10.60
N VAL A 45 12.65 -1.05 10.44
CA VAL A 45 11.66 -0.47 9.51
C VAL A 45 11.11 0.84 10.06
N ILE A 46 10.81 0.91 11.36
CA ILE A 46 10.35 2.14 12.01
C ILE A 46 11.40 3.23 11.86
N ASP A 47 12.67 2.92 12.14
CA ASP A 47 13.77 3.87 12.03
C ASP A 47 13.98 4.32 10.57
N PHE A 48 13.93 3.39 9.60
CA PHE A 48 14.02 3.71 8.18
C PHE A 48 12.95 4.70 7.72
N LEU A 49 11.67 4.42 8.01
CA LEU A 49 10.57 5.30 7.63
C LEU A 49 10.64 6.65 8.36
N SER A 50 11.07 6.65 9.61
CA SER A 50 11.30 7.86 10.41
C SER A 50 12.41 8.71 9.84
N ASP A 51 13.53 8.10 9.45
CA ASP A 51 14.65 8.83 8.84
C ASP A 51 14.29 9.35 7.42
N LEU A 52 13.46 8.62 6.71
CA LEU A 52 12.95 9.09 5.43
C LEU A 52 12.01 10.28 5.61
N SER A 53 11.16 10.27 6.65
CA SER A 53 10.22 11.36 6.93
C SER A 53 10.88 12.69 7.31
N LYS A 54 12.14 12.68 7.75
CA LYS A 54 12.95 13.89 7.96
C LYS A 54 13.36 14.57 6.66
N CYS A 55 13.37 13.82 5.55
CA CYS A 55 13.84 14.32 4.24
C CYS A 55 12.67 14.63 3.29
N VAL A 56 11.57 13.90 3.37
CA VAL A 56 10.41 14.00 2.50
C VAL A 56 9.16 13.63 3.27
N LYS A 57 7.98 14.16 2.90
CA LYS A 57 6.71 13.73 3.51
C LYS A 57 6.47 12.25 3.22
N VAL A 58 6.20 11.46 4.26
CA VAL A 58 5.88 10.04 4.16
C VAL A 58 4.45 9.82 4.65
N VAL A 59 3.60 9.25 3.78
CA VAL A 59 2.24 8.84 4.12
C VAL A 59 2.17 7.31 4.09
N TYR A 60 1.66 6.72 5.16
CA TYR A 60 1.64 5.29 5.38
C TYR A 60 0.22 4.79 5.65
N ILE A 61 -0.14 3.68 5.03
CA ILE A 61 -1.28 2.85 5.39
C ILE A 61 -0.81 1.45 5.79
N SER A 62 -1.59 0.76 6.62
CA SER A 62 -1.29 -0.63 6.97
C SER A 62 -1.65 -1.61 5.87
N GLY A 63 -0.87 -2.69 5.77
CA GLY A 63 -1.27 -3.90 5.08
C GLY A 63 -1.83 -4.96 6.04
N ASN A 64 -2.03 -6.17 5.55
CA ASN A 64 -2.57 -7.25 6.37
C ASN A 64 -1.59 -7.78 7.43
N ASN A 65 -0.29 -7.62 7.21
CA ASN A 65 0.70 -8.09 8.19
C ASN A 65 0.73 -7.20 9.42
N GLU A 66 0.75 -5.88 9.28
CA GLU A 66 0.64 -4.97 10.42
C GLU A 66 -0.67 -5.17 11.17
N GLN A 67 -1.80 -5.35 10.46
CA GLN A 67 -3.10 -5.52 11.09
C GLN A 67 -3.25 -6.82 11.88
N ARG A 68 -2.53 -7.87 11.51
CA ARG A 68 -2.46 -9.14 12.24
C ARG A 68 -1.45 -9.10 13.40
N CYS A 69 -0.59 -8.10 13.42
CA CYS A 69 0.46 -7.97 14.40
C CYS A 69 -0.10 -7.51 15.75
N LYS A 70 0.30 -8.19 16.84
CA LYS A 70 -0.06 -7.80 18.22
C LYS A 70 0.48 -6.42 18.63
N LYS A 71 1.48 -5.91 17.94
CA LYS A 71 2.11 -4.61 18.18
C LYS A 71 1.68 -3.52 17.20
N ALA A 72 0.58 -3.71 16.46
CA ALA A 72 0.15 -2.78 15.41
C ALA A 72 0.03 -1.33 15.93
N GLU A 73 -0.64 -1.11 17.06
CA GLU A 73 -0.81 0.24 17.62
C GLU A 73 0.54 0.85 18.06
N TYR A 74 1.42 0.07 18.65
CA TYR A 74 2.78 0.52 18.99
C TYR A 74 3.55 0.99 17.74
N ILE A 75 3.46 0.22 16.64
CA ILE A 75 4.10 0.57 15.36
C ILE A 75 3.55 1.90 14.83
N PHE A 76 2.23 2.05 14.81
CA PHE A 76 1.59 3.27 14.29
C PHE A 76 1.92 4.50 15.13
N GLU A 77 1.84 4.40 16.45
CA GLU A 77 2.18 5.51 17.35
C GLU A 77 3.67 5.86 17.26
N SER A 78 4.55 4.86 17.16
CA SER A 78 6.00 5.09 17.00
C SER A 78 6.30 5.82 15.68
N LEU A 79 5.69 5.41 14.57
CA LEU A 79 5.86 6.07 13.28
C LEU A 79 5.30 7.50 13.30
N LYS A 80 4.11 7.68 13.87
CA LYS A 80 3.44 8.98 13.97
C LYS A 80 4.24 9.96 14.82
N SER A 81 4.75 9.54 15.98
CA SER A 81 5.60 10.38 16.84
C SER A 81 6.90 10.82 16.18
N LYS A 82 7.36 10.09 15.18
CA LYS A 82 8.57 10.37 14.40
C LYS A 82 8.30 11.07 13.07
N GLY A 83 7.07 11.58 12.83
CA GLY A 83 6.73 12.43 11.70
C GLY A 83 6.18 11.72 10.47
N VAL A 84 5.93 10.42 10.53
CA VAL A 84 5.22 9.69 9.46
C VAL A 84 3.71 9.92 9.60
N ILE A 85 3.05 10.27 8.50
CA ILE A 85 1.61 10.47 8.46
C ILE A 85 0.93 9.11 8.29
N ILE A 86 0.17 8.68 9.30
CA ILE A 86 -0.56 7.41 9.28
C ILE A 86 -2.01 7.69 8.90
N LEU A 87 -2.54 6.97 7.91
CA LEU A 87 -3.94 7.09 7.51
C LEU A 87 -4.71 5.78 7.79
N ARG A 88 -5.88 5.91 8.42
CA ARG A 88 -6.74 4.79 8.80
C ARG A 88 -8.21 5.17 8.55
N ASN A 89 -8.68 5.03 7.31
CA ASN A 89 -9.99 5.47 6.84
C ASN A 89 -10.19 6.97 7.03
N GLU A 90 -9.25 7.75 6.57
CA GLU A 90 -9.30 9.21 6.67
C GLU A 90 -8.70 9.89 5.43
N ILE A 91 -9.09 11.13 5.23
CA ILE A 91 -8.60 11.99 4.15
C ILE A 91 -7.76 13.10 4.74
N ILE A 92 -6.56 13.27 4.18
CA ILE A 92 -5.73 14.46 4.43
C ILE A 92 -5.60 15.28 3.16
N THR A 93 -5.35 16.56 3.31
CA THR A 93 -4.99 17.48 2.23
C THR A 93 -3.60 18.03 2.48
N LEU A 94 -2.72 17.86 1.51
CA LEU A 94 -1.36 18.41 1.50
C LEU A 94 -1.23 19.45 0.40
N SER A 95 -0.38 20.43 0.61
CA SER A 95 0.11 21.32 -0.46
C SER A 95 1.54 20.87 -0.82
N LEU A 96 1.74 20.42 -2.05
CA LEU A 96 3.02 19.97 -2.58
C LEU A 96 3.35 20.83 -3.81
N ASN A 97 4.39 21.66 -3.69
CA ASN A 97 4.80 22.59 -4.76
C ASN A 97 3.64 23.43 -5.34
N GLY A 98 2.75 23.91 -4.45
CA GLY A 98 1.57 24.69 -4.85
C GLY A 98 0.38 23.87 -5.36
N VAL A 99 0.53 22.56 -5.51
CA VAL A 99 -0.57 21.65 -5.90
C VAL A 99 -1.27 21.12 -4.66
N LYS A 100 -2.59 21.24 -4.63
CA LYS A 100 -3.45 20.66 -3.59
C LYS A 100 -3.62 19.16 -3.85
N VAL A 101 -3.18 18.31 -2.93
CA VAL A 101 -3.21 16.86 -3.01
C VAL A 101 -4.04 16.30 -1.87
N ASN A 102 -5.15 15.66 -2.21
CA ASN A 102 -6.03 14.97 -1.26
C ASN A 102 -5.74 13.48 -1.28
N ILE A 103 -5.45 12.91 -0.11
CA ILE A 103 -5.06 11.51 0.01
C ILE A 103 -6.04 10.82 0.95
N LEU A 104 -6.77 9.85 0.42
CA LEU A 104 -7.58 8.92 1.20
C LEU A 104 -6.76 7.67 1.49
N GLY A 105 -6.48 7.40 2.74
CA GLY A 105 -5.85 6.17 3.19
C GLY A 105 -6.88 5.17 3.71
N MET A 106 -6.92 3.99 3.09
CA MET A 106 -7.84 2.93 3.48
C MET A 106 -7.23 2.03 4.57
N PHE A 107 -8.07 1.60 5.49
CA PHE A 107 -7.76 0.62 6.52
C PHE A 107 -8.75 -0.55 6.39
N GLU A 108 -8.46 -1.42 5.42
CA GLU A 108 -9.28 -2.60 5.18
C GLU A 108 -8.91 -3.70 6.19
N LYS A 109 -9.85 -4.07 7.06
CA LYS A 109 -9.66 -5.21 7.97
C LYS A 109 -9.92 -6.51 7.21
N PRO A 110 -8.94 -7.42 7.12
CA PRO A 110 -9.19 -8.74 6.57
C PRO A 110 -10.11 -9.51 7.51
N LYS A 111 -11.38 -9.62 7.17
CA LYS A 111 -12.29 -10.57 7.78
C LYS A 111 -12.34 -11.84 6.93
N GLY A 112 -11.49 -12.83 7.28
CA GLY A 112 -11.44 -14.10 6.57
C GLY A 112 -10.80 -13.99 5.17
N ASP A 113 -10.90 -15.03 4.36
CA ASP A 113 -10.47 -14.96 2.97
C ASP A 113 -11.15 -13.78 2.27
N LEU A 114 -10.36 -12.89 1.69
CA LEU A 114 -10.86 -11.69 1.01
C LEU A 114 -11.95 -12.03 -0.03
N HIS A 115 -11.86 -13.21 -0.65
CA HIS A 115 -12.85 -13.72 -1.59
C HIS A 115 -14.22 -14.01 -0.94
N SER A 116 -14.23 -14.51 0.30
CA SER A 116 -15.47 -14.70 1.06
C SER A 116 -16.03 -13.38 1.59
N SER A 117 -15.15 -12.40 1.84
CA SER A 117 -15.52 -11.05 2.28
C SER A 117 -16.12 -10.21 1.16
N ILE A 118 -15.60 -10.30 -0.06
CA ILE A 118 -16.20 -9.63 -1.23
C ILE A 118 -17.65 -10.11 -1.47
N LYS A 119 -17.93 -11.41 -1.30
CA LYS A 119 -19.30 -11.94 -1.37
C LYS A 119 -20.19 -11.56 -0.18
N LYS A 120 -19.63 -11.28 1.01
CA LYS A 120 -20.35 -10.88 2.21
C LYS A 120 -20.45 -9.37 2.44
N ILE A 121 -19.71 -8.57 1.69
CA ILE A 121 -19.62 -7.10 1.81
C ILE A 121 -20.95 -6.39 1.49
N ASN A 122 -21.89 -7.03 0.86
CA ASN A 122 -23.23 -6.50 0.71
C ASN A 122 -23.99 -6.28 2.04
N GLY A 123 -23.34 -6.51 3.20
CA GLY A 123 -23.92 -6.37 4.51
C GLY A 123 -22.98 -6.01 5.68
N SER A 124 -21.75 -5.48 5.49
CA SER A 124 -20.80 -5.25 6.58
C SER A 124 -20.48 -3.76 6.82
N TYR A 125 -20.53 -3.35 8.08
CA TYR A 125 -20.41 -2.00 8.64
C TYR A 125 -19.16 -1.18 8.21
N ALA A 126 -18.06 -1.81 7.85
CA ALA A 126 -16.84 -1.10 7.47
C ALA A 126 -16.95 -0.37 6.13
N TYR A 127 -17.87 -0.78 5.26
CA TYR A 127 -18.03 -0.22 3.91
C TYR A 127 -19.01 0.93 3.80
N GLU A 128 -20.00 1.04 4.68
CA GLU A 128 -20.90 2.21 4.68
C GLU A 128 -20.15 3.50 5.03
N ASP A 129 -19.25 3.43 5.98
CA ASP A 129 -18.40 4.57 6.34
C ASP A 129 -17.36 4.88 5.24
N SER A 130 -16.85 3.87 4.55
CA SER A 130 -15.92 4.05 3.44
C SER A 130 -16.57 4.77 2.25
N ARG A 131 -17.82 4.46 1.91
CA ARG A 131 -18.56 5.16 0.83
C ARG A 131 -18.70 6.66 1.08
N LYS A 132 -18.90 7.07 2.33
CA LYS A 132 -18.93 8.49 2.70
C LYS A 132 -17.57 9.16 2.45
N LEU A 133 -16.47 8.47 2.74
CA LEU A 133 -15.12 8.96 2.48
C LEU A 133 -14.84 9.12 0.99
N PHE A 134 -15.22 8.16 0.16
CA PHE A 134 -15.09 8.26 -1.29
C PHE A 134 -15.89 9.44 -1.86
N LYS A 135 -17.17 9.58 -1.47
CA LYS A 135 -18.01 10.73 -1.86
C LYS A 135 -17.41 12.05 -1.41
N ARG A 136 -16.84 12.10 -0.20
CA ARG A 136 -16.14 13.29 0.28
C ARG A 136 -14.92 13.60 -0.58
N LEU A 137 -14.11 12.57 -0.92
CA LEU A 137 -12.93 12.73 -1.78
C LEU A 137 -13.30 13.25 -3.16
N GLU A 138 -14.39 12.74 -3.78
CA GLU A 138 -14.89 13.17 -5.08
C GLU A 138 -15.16 14.69 -5.14
N ASN A 139 -15.69 15.25 -4.06
CA ASN A 139 -16.06 16.66 -3.97
C ASN A 139 -14.90 17.60 -3.62
N LEU A 140 -13.69 17.07 -3.37
CA LEU A 140 -12.52 17.89 -3.11
C LEU A 140 -11.86 18.37 -4.41
N GLU A 141 -11.39 19.60 -4.41
CA GLU A 141 -10.59 20.15 -5.51
C GLU A 141 -9.13 19.69 -5.42
N GLY A 142 -8.45 19.58 -6.57
CA GLY A 142 -7.06 19.21 -6.68
C GLY A 142 -6.83 17.72 -7.00
N LEU A 143 -5.60 17.27 -6.83
CA LEU A 143 -5.22 15.88 -7.11
C LEU A 143 -5.82 14.96 -6.03
N LYS A 144 -6.47 13.89 -6.45
CA LYS A 144 -7.14 12.91 -5.58
C LYS A 144 -6.40 11.58 -5.66
N ILE A 145 -5.86 11.14 -4.55
CA ILE A 145 -5.09 9.89 -4.43
C ILE A 145 -5.79 8.97 -3.43
N ILE A 146 -5.85 7.68 -3.76
CA ILE A 146 -6.28 6.62 -2.86
C ILE A 146 -5.07 5.75 -2.55
N LEU A 147 -4.85 5.45 -1.27
CA LEU A 147 -3.92 4.43 -0.82
C LEU A 147 -4.74 3.25 -0.29
N SER A 148 -4.57 2.10 -0.89
CA SER A 148 -5.17 0.82 -0.48
C SER A 148 -4.15 -0.29 -0.64
N HIS A 149 -4.06 -1.17 0.34
CA HIS A 149 -3.12 -2.29 0.25
C HIS A 149 -3.54 -3.30 -0.83
N TYR A 150 -4.85 -3.48 -1.06
CA TYR A 150 -5.44 -4.53 -1.88
C TYR A 150 -5.81 -4.04 -3.29
N PRO A 151 -5.05 -4.41 -4.34
CA PRO A 151 -5.30 -3.93 -5.70
C PRO A 151 -6.58 -4.50 -6.32
N GLU A 152 -7.02 -5.69 -5.90
CA GLU A 152 -8.22 -6.35 -6.40
C GLU A 152 -9.52 -5.61 -6.06
N LEU A 153 -9.50 -4.74 -5.06
CA LEU A 153 -10.64 -3.89 -4.70
C LEU A 153 -10.87 -2.76 -5.69
N PHE A 154 -9.90 -2.46 -6.54
CA PHE A 154 -10.02 -1.39 -7.55
C PHE A 154 -11.24 -1.58 -8.44
N GLU A 155 -11.40 -2.75 -9.06
CA GLU A 155 -12.48 -2.99 -10.02
C GLU A 155 -13.85 -3.17 -9.34
N VAL A 156 -13.87 -3.87 -8.21
CA VAL A 156 -15.11 -4.22 -7.52
C VAL A 156 -15.72 -3.08 -6.73
N GLU A 157 -14.88 -2.14 -6.26
CA GLU A 157 -15.34 -1.04 -5.40
C GLU A 157 -14.84 0.32 -5.81
N TYR A 158 -13.52 0.55 -5.90
CA TYR A 158 -12.95 1.89 -5.94
C TYR A 158 -13.15 2.60 -7.27
N SER A 159 -13.10 1.87 -8.40
CA SER A 159 -13.29 2.46 -9.75
C SER A 159 -14.65 3.13 -9.99
N LYS A 160 -15.61 2.92 -9.09
CA LYS A 160 -16.94 3.55 -9.13
C LYS A 160 -16.91 5.04 -8.76
N TYR A 161 -15.85 5.49 -8.11
CA TYR A 161 -15.70 6.85 -7.60
C TYR A 161 -14.75 7.67 -8.47
N ASP A 162 -14.82 8.99 -8.35
CA ASP A 162 -13.95 9.90 -9.11
C ASP A 162 -12.68 10.24 -8.33
N PHE A 163 -11.55 9.71 -8.79
CA PHE A 163 -10.22 10.02 -8.31
C PHE A 163 -9.20 9.92 -9.45
N HIS A 164 -7.96 10.30 -9.22
CA HIS A 164 -6.93 10.29 -10.26
C HIS A 164 -6.08 9.02 -10.20
N ILE A 165 -5.54 8.70 -9.03
CA ILE A 165 -4.58 7.61 -8.88
C ILE A 165 -4.85 6.83 -7.58
N MET A 166 -4.78 5.51 -7.65
CA MET A 166 -4.71 4.60 -6.51
C MET A 166 -3.37 3.89 -6.50
N PHE A 167 -2.73 3.83 -5.35
CA PHE A 167 -1.51 3.05 -5.13
C PHE A 167 -1.80 1.82 -4.27
N SER A 168 -1.24 0.68 -4.66
CA SER A 168 -1.43 -0.60 -3.97
C SER A 168 -0.15 -1.46 -3.97
N GLY A 169 -0.15 -2.47 -3.09
CA GLY A 169 0.84 -3.53 -3.02
C GLY A 169 0.22 -4.92 -3.02
N HIS A 170 0.52 -5.74 -1.99
CA HIS A 170 -0.11 -7.02 -1.66
C HIS A 170 0.12 -8.17 -2.65
N ALA A 171 0.08 -7.91 -3.94
CA ALA A 171 0.10 -8.94 -4.98
C ALA A 171 1.48 -9.57 -5.22
N HIS A 172 2.55 -8.99 -4.68
CA HIS A 172 3.95 -9.45 -4.82
C HIS A 172 4.35 -9.79 -6.26
N GLY A 173 3.86 -9.04 -7.26
CA GLY A 173 4.11 -9.32 -8.67
C GLY A 173 3.57 -10.67 -9.16
N GLY A 174 2.67 -11.30 -8.38
CA GLY A 174 2.15 -12.63 -8.64
C GLY A 174 3.15 -13.75 -8.30
N GLN A 175 4.04 -13.53 -7.34
CA GLN A 175 5.05 -14.41 -6.74
C GLN A 175 6.01 -15.03 -7.77
N PHE A 176 5.49 -15.81 -8.72
CA PHE A 176 6.21 -16.35 -9.89
C PHE A 176 5.76 -15.62 -11.15
N ARG A 177 6.70 -15.23 -11.99
CA ARG A 177 6.37 -14.60 -13.26
C ARG A 177 6.81 -15.47 -14.42
N ILE A 178 5.92 -15.61 -15.40
CA ILE A 178 6.22 -16.35 -16.62
C ILE A 178 6.97 -15.39 -17.54
N PRO A 179 8.25 -15.62 -17.89
CA PRO A 179 9.08 -14.64 -18.58
C PRO A 179 8.51 -14.16 -19.92
N ILE A 180 7.96 -15.08 -20.71
CA ILE A 180 7.41 -14.79 -22.05
C ILE A 180 6.12 -13.96 -21.94
N VAL A 181 5.21 -14.30 -21.02
CA VAL A 181 3.88 -13.69 -20.90
C VAL A 181 3.90 -12.48 -19.98
N LYS A 182 4.98 -12.30 -19.20
CA LYS A 182 5.15 -11.28 -18.17
C LYS A 182 3.99 -11.20 -17.16
N ARG A 183 3.30 -12.33 -16.94
CA ARG A 183 2.18 -12.45 -16.00
C ARG A 183 2.60 -13.11 -14.71
N GLY A 184 2.01 -12.65 -13.60
CA GLY A 184 2.10 -13.32 -12.32
C GLY A 184 1.33 -14.63 -12.31
N LEU A 185 1.83 -15.64 -11.58
CA LEU A 185 1.19 -16.96 -11.53
C LEU A 185 0.13 -17.05 -10.43
N ILE A 186 0.41 -16.46 -9.25
CA ILE A 186 -0.49 -16.51 -8.10
C ILE A 186 -0.36 -15.25 -7.26
N ALA A 187 -1.49 -14.69 -6.83
CA ALA A 187 -1.50 -13.59 -5.86
C ALA A 187 -2.55 -13.82 -4.78
N PRO A 188 -2.31 -13.35 -3.55
CA PRO A 188 -3.29 -13.41 -2.48
C PRO A 188 -4.59 -12.71 -2.92
N GLY A 189 -5.74 -13.26 -2.52
CA GLY A 189 -7.05 -12.69 -2.86
C GLY A 189 -7.50 -12.85 -4.33
N GLN A 190 -6.57 -13.14 -5.26
CA GLN A 190 -6.87 -13.24 -6.69
C GLN A 190 -6.70 -14.68 -7.26
N GLY A 191 -6.03 -15.59 -6.56
CA GLY A 191 -5.80 -16.96 -7.00
C GLY A 191 -4.78 -17.07 -8.13
N PHE A 192 -5.00 -18.02 -9.07
CA PHE A 192 -4.14 -18.27 -10.22
C PHE A 192 -4.38 -17.27 -11.36
N PHE A 193 -3.30 -16.90 -12.06
CA PHE A 193 -3.30 -15.93 -13.18
C PHE A 193 -3.97 -14.60 -12.83
N PRO A 194 -3.56 -13.97 -11.72
CA PRO A 194 -4.18 -12.77 -11.20
C PRO A 194 -4.08 -11.61 -12.19
N LYS A 195 -5.11 -10.75 -12.21
CA LYS A 195 -5.19 -9.58 -13.07
C LYS A 195 -4.30 -8.44 -12.57
N TYR A 196 -4.29 -8.21 -11.26
CA TYR A 196 -3.67 -7.05 -10.62
C TYR A 196 -2.42 -7.46 -9.84
N THR A 197 -1.27 -7.51 -10.52
CA THR A 197 -0.01 -7.94 -9.91
C THR A 197 1.09 -6.90 -9.92
N GLU A 198 1.08 -6.00 -10.89
CA GLU A 198 2.09 -4.95 -11.07
C GLU A 198 1.65 -3.89 -12.07
N GLY A 199 2.35 -2.76 -12.08
CA GLY A 199 2.24 -1.74 -13.11
C GLY A 199 0.98 -0.91 -13.03
N MET A 200 0.60 -0.30 -14.15
CA MET A 200 -0.51 0.63 -14.22
C MET A 200 -1.71 0.03 -14.93
N HIS A 201 -2.88 0.16 -14.32
CA HIS A 201 -4.18 -0.31 -14.81
C HIS A 201 -5.21 0.83 -14.80
N GLY A 202 -6.34 0.59 -15.46
CA GLY A 202 -7.48 1.52 -15.51
C GLY A 202 -7.34 2.61 -16.58
N ASN A 203 -8.48 3.21 -16.94
CA ASN A 203 -8.58 4.24 -17.97
C ASN A 203 -8.69 5.64 -17.35
N LYS A 204 -9.85 6.02 -16.84
CA LYS A 204 -10.10 7.29 -16.16
C LYS A 204 -9.35 7.34 -14.83
N ASN A 205 -9.65 6.41 -13.95
CA ASN A 205 -8.96 6.23 -12.68
C ASN A 205 -7.74 5.32 -12.91
N LYS A 206 -6.58 5.69 -12.40
CA LYS A 206 -5.37 4.88 -12.53
C LYS A 206 -5.11 4.09 -11.26
N LEU A 207 -4.77 2.82 -11.39
CA LEU A 207 -4.25 1.98 -10.34
C LEU A 207 -2.79 1.69 -10.64
N ILE A 208 -1.91 1.98 -9.69
CA ILE A 208 -0.48 1.65 -9.76
C ILE A 208 -0.18 0.62 -8.69
N ILE A 209 0.34 -0.53 -9.10
CA ILE A 209 0.64 -1.65 -8.22
C ILE A 209 2.14 -1.87 -8.15
N SER A 210 2.69 -1.78 -6.95
CA SER A 210 4.07 -2.18 -6.68
C SER A 210 4.18 -3.71 -6.57
N ARG A 211 5.25 -4.27 -7.11
CA ARG A 211 5.58 -5.68 -6.88
C ARG A 211 6.11 -5.95 -5.47
N GLY A 212 6.32 -4.89 -4.70
CA GLY A 212 6.85 -4.97 -3.35
C GLY A 212 8.36 -5.23 -3.29
N LEU A 213 8.95 -4.83 -2.19
CA LEU A 213 10.40 -4.86 -1.96
C LEU A 213 10.88 -6.15 -1.29
N GLY A 214 10.07 -6.71 -0.41
CA GLY A 214 10.35 -7.92 0.36
C GLY A 214 9.62 -9.16 -0.14
N ASN A 215 9.53 -10.15 0.72
CA ASN A 215 8.81 -11.39 0.49
C ASN A 215 8.22 -11.88 1.82
N SER A 216 6.91 -12.09 1.85
CA SER A 216 6.17 -12.53 3.05
C SER A 216 6.10 -14.06 3.19
N THR A 217 6.47 -14.80 2.15
CA THR A 217 6.34 -16.24 2.10
C THR A 217 7.71 -16.93 2.11
N LYS A 218 7.74 -18.20 2.49
CA LYS A 218 8.93 -19.05 2.33
C LYS A 218 9.24 -19.37 0.86
N ILE A 219 8.31 -19.07 -0.04
CA ILE A 219 8.44 -19.31 -1.48
C ILE A 219 9.25 -18.17 -2.08
N THR A 220 10.38 -18.48 -2.68
CA THR A 220 11.24 -17.50 -3.34
C THR A 220 10.52 -16.91 -4.58
N ARG A 221 10.66 -15.60 -4.78
CA ARG A 221 10.22 -14.97 -6.03
C ARG A 221 11.04 -15.50 -7.21
N LEU A 222 10.36 -15.96 -8.27
CA LEU A 222 11.01 -16.45 -9.47
C LEU A 222 10.69 -15.53 -10.66
N PHE A 223 11.71 -15.03 -11.34
CA PHE A 223 11.63 -14.04 -12.43
C PHE A 223 10.88 -12.77 -12.04
N ASN A 224 10.82 -12.47 -10.78
CA ASN A 224 10.02 -11.41 -10.17
C ASN A 224 10.90 -10.56 -9.24
N ARG A 225 11.61 -9.59 -9.81
CA ARG A 225 12.50 -8.70 -9.06
C ARG A 225 11.70 -7.74 -8.16
N PRO A 226 12.19 -7.40 -6.96
CA PRO A 226 11.65 -6.32 -6.15
C PRO A 226 11.58 -5.00 -6.92
N GLU A 227 10.56 -4.20 -6.59
CA GLU A 227 10.33 -2.89 -7.21
C GLU A 227 9.91 -1.86 -6.18
#